data_2fe285ca643c17c72c4e7b47c4ed82bd
#
_entry.id   2fe285ca643c17c72c4e7b47c4ed82bd
#
_cell.length_a   1.000
_cell.length_b   1.000
_cell.length_c   1.000
_cell.angle_alpha   90.00
_cell.angle_beta   90.00
_cell.angle_gamma   90.00
#
_symmetry.space_group_name_H-M   'P 1'
#
loop_
_entity.id
_entity.type
_entity.pdbx_description
1 polymer ?
#
loop_
_entity_poly.entity_id
_entity_poly.type
_entity_poly.pdbx_seq_one_letter_code
_entity_poly.pdbx_strand_id
1 'polypeptide(L)'
;PIFPVTSARFFRKFSGKEIDRTFNFTWMKDLPEGNEIVAGTWFKENENGISISSEISERYELELNDKIVIDIAGKRVDSYIQSIREVNWENFSPNFFAIGFPKDFEDVSSTYITSFHIPKEKKELTVQLVKAFPTISFISLDAIISEVQSIISKVSEALKLILGLTLIAGLFLMLATIQESFKQREKQNAILKTLGLDKKTMQRNTFLEYL
;
A
#
# COMPACT_ATOMS: atom_id res chain seq x y z
N PRO A 1 23.39 -7.28 2.39
CA PRO A 1 23.32 -7.89 3.72
C PRO A 1 22.44 -9.14 3.70
N ILE A 2 22.77 -10.12 4.56
CA ILE A 2 22.03 -11.38 4.74
C ILE A 2 21.43 -11.32 6.14
N PHE A 3 20.10 -11.52 6.24
CA PHE A 3 19.39 -11.42 7.51
C PHE A 3 18.84 -12.80 7.90
N PRO A 4 19.07 -13.27 9.13
CA PRO A 4 18.38 -14.42 9.68
C PRO A 4 16.91 -14.01 9.96
N VAL A 5 15.97 -14.85 9.55
CA VAL A 5 14.52 -14.58 9.73
C VAL A 5 13.84 -15.80 10.29
N THR A 6 12.97 -15.58 11.25
CA THR A 6 12.10 -16.61 11.83
C THR A 6 10.71 -16.02 12.11
N SER A 7 9.73 -16.92 12.27
CA SER A 7 8.40 -16.53 12.73
C SER A 7 8.37 -16.52 14.25
N ALA A 8 7.99 -15.40 14.84
CA ALA A 8 7.92 -15.24 16.29
C ALA A 8 6.52 -14.79 16.73
N ARG A 9 6.03 -15.34 17.85
CA ARG A 9 4.86 -14.84 18.55
C ARG A 9 5.29 -13.96 19.71
N PHE A 10 4.59 -12.84 19.89
CA PHE A 10 4.87 -11.89 20.94
C PHE A 10 3.75 -11.93 21.99
N PHE A 11 4.13 -11.97 23.27
CA PHE A 11 3.21 -11.92 24.40
C PHE A 11 3.61 -10.80 25.35
N ARG A 12 2.64 -9.96 25.74
CA ARG A 12 2.86 -8.94 26.77
C ARG A 12 2.74 -9.55 28.15
N LYS A 13 3.77 -9.46 28.98
CA LYS A 13 3.88 -10.16 30.27
C LYS A 13 2.92 -9.66 31.37
N PHE A 14 2.33 -8.47 31.27
CA PHE A 14 1.64 -7.83 32.38
C PHE A 14 0.28 -7.17 32.10
N SER A 15 -0.26 -7.19 30.90
CA SER A 15 -1.47 -6.42 30.57
C SER A 15 -2.66 -7.25 30.10
N GLY A 16 -2.62 -8.57 30.12
CA GLY A 16 -3.76 -9.39 29.69
C GLY A 16 -4.22 -9.24 28.23
N LYS A 17 -3.67 -8.28 27.49
CA LYS A 17 -3.83 -8.15 26.05
C LYS A 17 -2.76 -9.01 25.39
N GLU A 18 -3.17 -10.18 24.95
CA GLU A 18 -2.36 -11.08 24.16
C GLU A 18 -2.11 -10.43 22.80
N ILE A 19 -0.84 -10.22 22.43
CA ILE A 19 -0.49 -9.89 21.07
C ILE A 19 -0.52 -11.22 20.31
N ASP A 20 -1.71 -11.72 19.99
CA ASP A 20 -1.87 -12.99 19.27
C ASP A 20 -1.58 -12.82 17.79
N ARG A 21 -0.34 -12.48 17.46
CA ARG A 21 0.10 -12.37 16.07
C ARG A 21 1.52 -12.88 15.90
N THR A 22 1.71 -13.62 14.81
CA THR A 22 3.04 -14.05 14.39
C THR A 22 3.65 -12.96 13.52
N PHE A 23 4.86 -12.53 13.85
CA PHE A 23 5.64 -11.58 13.07
C PHE A 23 6.88 -12.26 12.48
N ASN A 24 7.34 -11.75 11.35
CA ASN A 24 8.68 -12.04 10.89
C ASN A 24 9.66 -11.29 11.80
N PHE A 25 10.49 -12.04 12.48
CA PHE A 25 11.47 -11.57 13.44
C PHE A 25 12.88 -11.83 12.92
N THR A 26 13.76 -10.92 13.17
CA THR A 26 15.18 -11.03 12.85
C THR A 26 16.03 -10.57 14.03
N TRP A 27 17.32 -10.86 13.97
CA TRP A 27 18.30 -10.32 14.89
C TRP A 27 19.53 -9.83 14.14
N MET A 28 20.05 -8.71 14.55
CA MET A 28 21.21 -8.09 13.92
C MET A 28 21.93 -7.12 14.88
N LYS A 29 23.22 -6.92 14.63
CA LYS A 29 24.06 -6.05 15.44
C LYS A 29 23.89 -4.57 15.07
N ASP A 30 23.82 -4.29 13.78
CA ASP A 30 23.81 -2.93 13.25
C ASP A 30 22.37 -2.49 12.90
N LEU A 31 22.09 -1.20 13.02
CA LEU A 31 20.80 -0.63 12.60
C LEU A 31 20.66 -0.75 11.08
N PRO A 32 19.55 -1.32 10.56
CA PRO A 32 19.33 -1.42 9.11
C PRO A 32 19.25 -0.04 8.44
N GLU A 33 19.70 0.04 7.21
CA GLU A 33 19.55 1.25 6.41
C GLU A 33 18.08 1.63 6.22
N GLY A 34 17.77 2.92 6.30
CA GLY A 34 16.40 3.43 6.21
C GLY A 34 15.55 3.23 7.46
N ASN A 35 16.18 2.89 8.60
CA ASN A 35 15.54 2.85 9.91
C ASN A 35 16.10 3.97 10.80
N GLU A 36 15.22 4.71 11.46
CA GLU A 36 15.57 5.78 12.40
C GLU A 36 15.01 5.48 13.77
N ILE A 37 15.80 5.68 14.82
CA ILE A 37 15.35 5.48 16.20
C ILE A 37 14.57 6.72 16.65
N VAL A 38 13.27 6.52 16.93
CA VAL A 38 12.37 7.57 17.42
C VAL A 38 12.41 7.66 18.92
N ALA A 39 12.56 6.52 19.62
CA ALA A 39 12.62 6.48 21.08
C ALA A 39 13.55 5.36 21.54
N GLY A 40 14.22 5.57 22.68
CA GLY A 40 15.19 4.63 23.22
C GLY A 40 16.56 4.71 22.58
N THR A 41 17.32 3.62 22.63
CA THR A 41 18.66 3.51 22.05
C THR A 41 18.84 2.18 21.35
N TRP A 42 19.66 2.15 20.28
CA TRP A 42 20.05 0.91 19.65
C TRP A 42 20.88 0.03 20.59
N PHE A 43 20.94 -1.25 20.31
CA PHE A 43 21.61 -2.25 21.13
C PHE A 43 23.07 -1.89 21.43
N LYS A 44 23.45 -2.05 22.70
CA LYS A 44 24.84 -2.14 23.14
C LYS A 44 25.19 -3.59 23.43
N GLU A 45 26.47 -3.91 23.47
CA GLU A 45 26.91 -5.26 23.82
C GLU A 45 26.34 -5.68 25.20
N ASN A 46 25.74 -6.88 25.26
CA ASN A 46 25.12 -7.52 26.43
C ASN A 46 23.73 -6.99 26.86
N GLU A 47 22.98 -6.32 26.02
CA GLU A 47 21.58 -5.95 26.30
C GLU A 47 20.61 -6.94 25.66
N ASN A 48 19.59 -7.39 26.43
CA ASN A 48 18.58 -8.38 25.99
C ASN A 48 17.29 -7.71 25.52
N GLY A 49 17.40 -6.58 24.83
CA GLY A 49 16.27 -5.82 24.36
C GLY A 49 15.84 -6.16 22.94
N ILE A 50 14.67 -5.68 22.57
CA ILE A 50 14.19 -5.69 21.19
C ILE A 50 13.90 -4.28 20.72
N SER A 51 14.08 -4.06 19.43
CA SER A 51 13.66 -2.86 18.72
C SER A 51 12.39 -3.17 17.94
N ILE A 52 11.34 -2.37 18.10
CA ILE A 52 10.08 -2.51 17.37
C ILE A 52 9.84 -1.32 16.45
N SER A 53 9.03 -1.51 15.41
CA SER A 53 8.59 -0.39 14.57
C SER A 53 7.54 0.47 15.28
N SER A 54 7.48 1.77 14.95
CA SER A 54 6.46 2.70 15.43
C SER A 54 5.04 2.20 15.17
N GLU A 55 4.79 1.60 14.02
CA GLU A 55 3.49 0.99 13.69
C GLU A 55 3.05 -0.09 14.69
N ILE A 56 3.99 -0.94 15.13
CA ILE A 56 3.70 -1.98 16.13
C ILE A 56 3.51 -1.36 17.51
N SER A 57 4.32 -0.38 17.87
CA SER A 57 4.20 0.37 19.12
C SER A 57 2.80 1.00 19.23
N GLU A 58 2.36 1.74 18.22
CA GLU A 58 1.06 2.42 18.20
C GLU A 58 -0.11 1.41 18.19
N ARG A 59 -0.04 0.38 17.33
CA ARG A 59 -1.13 -0.59 17.17
C ARG A 59 -1.41 -1.39 18.43
N TYR A 60 -0.38 -1.71 19.21
CA TYR A 60 -0.49 -2.54 20.40
C TYR A 60 -0.26 -1.76 21.70
N GLU A 61 -0.15 -0.43 21.63
CA GLU A 61 0.07 0.46 22.77
C GLU A 61 1.30 0.00 23.59
N LEU A 62 2.43 -0.24 22.90
CA LEU A 62 3.66 -0.72 23.49
C LEU A 62 4.62 0.45 23.71
N GLU A 63 5.18 0.54 24.93
CA GLU A 63 6.09 1.60 25.33
C GLU A 63 7.49 1.06 25.62
N LEU A 64 8.47 1.97 25.74
CA LEU A 64 9.83 1.61 26.14
C LEU A 64 9.82 0.91 27.51
N ASN A 65 10.69 -0.08 27.66
CA ASN A 65 10.83 -0.95 28.83
C ASN A 65 9.64 -1.88 29.12
N ASP A 66 8.62 -1.93 28.25
CA ASP A 66 7.59 -2.96 28.36
C ASP A 66 8.21 -4.36 28.23
N LYS A 67 7.84 -5.24 29.15
CA LYS A 67 8.32 -6.63 29.13
C LYS A 67 7.52 -7.48 28.17
N ILE A 68 8.22 -8.12 27.27
CA ILE A 68 7.67 -8.96 26.21
C ILE A 68 8.27 -10.35 26.29
N VAL A 69 7.45 -11.36 26.07
CA VAL A 69 7.90 -12.74 25.85
C VAL A 69 7.84 -13.02 24.35
N ILE A 70 8.92 -13.48 23.80
CA ILE A 70 9.02 -13.86 22.39
C ILE A 70 9.03 -15.37 22.33
N ASP A 71 8.06 -15.98 21.67
CA ASP A 71 8.00 -17.43 21.44
C ASP A 71 8.43 -17.72 20.00
N ILE A 72 9.52 -18.43 19.85
CA ILE A 72 10.05 -18.87 18.56
C ILE A 72 10.13 -20.39 18.57
N ALA A 73 9.26 -21.04 17.80
CA ALA A 73 9.20 -22.50 17.68
C ALA A 73 9.13 -23.23 19.03
N GLY A 74 8.46 -22.63 20.03
CA GLY A 74 8.32 -23.17 21.39
C GLY A 74 9.42 -22.75 22.36
N LYS A 75 10.49 -22.09 21.92
CA LYS A 75 11.50 -21.46 22.78
C LYS A 75 11.02 -20.08 23.18
N ARG A 76 10.80 -19.85 24.47
CA ARG A 76 10.38 -18.57 25.02
C ARG A 76 11.58 -17.79 25.51
N VAL A 77 11.70 -16.56 25.02
CA VAL A 77 12.75 -15.61 25.40
C VAL A 77 12.08 -14.40 26.05
N ASP A 78 12.43 -14.14 27.30
CA ASP A 78 12.01 -12.92 28.01
C ASP A 78 12.86 -11.74 27.54
N SER A 79 12.21 -10.68 27.08
CA SER A 79 12.87 -9.48 26.60
C SER A 79 12.09 -8.22 27.00
N TYR A 80 12.59 -7.04 26.63
CA TYR A 80 11.90 -5.77 26.84
C TYR A 80 12.09 -4.86 25.60
N ILE A 81 11.20 -3.89 25.43
CA ILE A 81 11.29 -2.92 24.35
C ILE A 81 12.40 -1.93 24.70
N GLN A 82 13.51 -2.01 23.99
CA GLN A 82 14.66 -1.15 24.17
C GLN A 82 14.60 0.10 23.28
N SER A 83 14.06 -0.04 22.08
CA SER A 83 13.88 1.09 21.17
C SER A 83 12.66 0.93 20.28
N ILE A 84 12.14 2.09 19.88
CA ILE A 84 11.11 2.23 18.86
C ILE A 84 11.74 2.95 17.67
N ARG A 85 11.54 2.40 16.48
CA ARG A 85 12.14 2.92 15.26
C ARG A 85 11.09 3.16 14.20
N GLU A 86 11.30 4.18 13.41
CA GLU A 86 10.58 4.40 12.15
C GLU A 86 11.26 3.61 11.05
N VAL A 87 10.46 2.90 10.25
CA VAL A 87 10.93 2.01 9.20
C VAL A 87 10.51 2.56 7.85
N ASN A 88 11.47 2.81 6.98
CA ASN A 88 11.18 3.16 5.61
C ASN A 88 10.87 1.89 4.81
N TRP A 89 9.58 1.62 4.57
CA TRP A 89 9.12 0.48 3.78
C TRP A 89 9.24 0.68 2.27
N GLU A 90 9.56 1.89 1.81
CA GLU A 90 9.67 2.20 0.38
C GLU A 90 11.02 1.79 -0.21
N ASN A 91 12.02 1.55 0.63
CA ASN A 91 13.27 0.98 0.18
C ASN A 91 13.09 -0.53 -0.11
N PHE A 92 13.70 -1.04 -1.16
CA PHE A 92 13.64 -2.48 -1.53
C PHE A 92 14.55 -3.36 -0.65
N SER A 93 14.92 -2.90 0.53
CA SER A 93 15.67 -3.67 1.51
C SER A 93 14.72 -4.49 2.39
N PRO A 94 15.11 -5.70 2.83
CA PRO A 94 14.33 -6.44 3.80
C PRO A 94 14.20 -5.65 5.10
N ASN A 95 12.96 -5.32 5.47
CA ASN A 95 12.62 -4.63 6.71
C ASN A 95 11.77 -5.52 7.61
N PHE A 96 11.85 -5.30 8.91
CA PHE A 96 11.22 -6.13 9.92
C PHE A 96 10.53 -5.27 10.97
N PHE A 97 9.38 -5.74 11.44
CA PHE A 97 8.63 -5.06 12.51
C PHE A 97 9.32 -5.12 13.86
N ALA A 98 10.04 -6.21 14.11
CA ALA A 98 10.78 -6.40 15.35
C ALA A 98 12.18 -6.98 15.07
N ILE A 99 13.17 -6.47 15.79
CA ILE A 99 14.57 -6.87 15.67
C ILE A 99 15.10 -7.15 17.07
N GLY A 100 15.79 -8.27 17.28
CA GLY A 100 16.47 -8.63 18.51
C GLY A 100 17.99 -8.48 18.43
N PHE A 101 18.65 -8.59 19.56
CA PHE A 101 20.11 -8.66 19.61
C PHE A 101 20.59 -10.09 19.32
N PRO A 102 21.64 -10.32 18.52
CA PRO A 102 22.05 -11.66 18.05
C PRO A 102 22.26 -12.70 19.14
N LYS A 103 22.89 -12.33 20.26
CA LYS A 103 23.30 -13.23 21.33
C LYS A 103 22.16 -14.09 21.90
N ASP A 104 20.93 -13.52 21.93
CA ASP A 104 19.77 -14.19 22.52
C ASP A 104 19.13 -15.21 21.58
N PHE A 105 19.48 -15.17 20.29
CA PHE A 105 18.82 -15.89 19.21
C PHE A 105 19.77 -16.74 18.35
N GLU A 106 21.05 -16.90 18.73
CA GLU A 106 22.05 -17.67 17.96
C GLU A 106 21.66 -19.15 17.77
N ASP A 107 21.00 -19.74 18.77
CA ASP A 107 20.56 -21.13 18.75
C ASP A 107 19.17 -21.34 18.11
N VAL A 108 18.59 -20.30 17.50
CA VAL A 108 17.25 -20.38 16.96
C VAL A 108 17.31 -20.79 15.49
N SER A 109 16.45 -21.77 15.11
CA SER A 109 16.31 -22.16 13.71
C SER A 109 15.79 -21.01 12.87
N SER A 110 16.51 -20.65 11.83
CA SER A 110 16.19 -19.50 10.99
C SER A 110 16.36 -19.79 9.50
N THR A 111 15.62 -19.03 8.70
CA THR A 111 15.81 -18.95 7.26
C THR A 111 16.56 -17.66 6.96
N TYR A 112 17.41 -17.64 5.95
CA TYR A 112 18.16 -16.47 5.58
C TYR A 112 17.49 -15.74 4.41
N ILE A 113 17.34 -14.43 4.53
CA ILE A 113 16.81 -13.55 3.49
C ILE A 113 17.87 -12.54 3.07
N THR A 114 17.97 -12.30 1.77
CA THR A 114 18.80 -11.22 1.21
C THR A 114 18.10 -10.61 0.01
N SER A 115 18.36 -9.33 -0.26
CA SER A 115 17.96 -8.67 -1.50
C SER A 115 19.20 -8.20 -2.27
N PHE A 116 19.14 -8.28 -3.58
CA PHE A 116 20.20 -7.78 -4.45
C PHE A 116 19.61 -7.37 -5.80
N HIS A 117 20.29 -6.45 -6.45
CA HIS A 117 19.89 -5.97 -7.77
C HIS A 117 20.63 -6.76 -8.86
N ILE A 118 19.88 -7.30 -9.82
CA ILE A 118 20.45 -7.93 -11.02
C ILE A 118 20.16 -7.02 -12.21
N PRO A 119 21.19 -6.51 -12.91
CA PRO A 119 20.98 -5.79 -14.16
C PRO A 119 20.24 -6.64 -15.19
N LYS A 120 19.44 -6.01 -16.03
CA LYS A 120 18.59 -6.71 -17.04
C LYS A 120 19.41 -7.61 -17.97
N GLU A 121 20.65 -7.24 -18.26
CA GLU A 121 21.57 -7.97 -19.14
C GLU A 121 22.08 -9.29 -18.50
N LYS A 122 21.94 -9.42 -17.17
CA LYS A 122 22.45 -10.58 -16.41
C LYS A 122 21.34 -11.45 -15.82
N LYS A 123 20.12 -11.39 -16.35
CA LYS A 123 19.00 -12.22 -15.87
C LYS A 123 19.26 -13.72 -15.91
N GLU A 124 20.16 -14.19 -16.78
CA GLU A 124 20.58 -15.58 -16.82
C GLU A 124 21.25 -16.07 -15.52
N LEU A 125 21.85 -15.15 -14.73
CA LEU A 125 22.43 -15.49 -13.43
C LEU A 125 21.35 -16.03 -12.46
N THR A 126 20.13 -15.55 -12.53
CA THR A 126 19.04 -16.07 -11.69
C THR A 126 18.77 -17.54 -11.97
N VAL A 127 18.76 -17.93 -13.25
CA VAL A 127 18.54 -19.33 -13.66
C VAL A 127 19.70 -20.21 -13.21
N GLN A 128 20.95 -19.71 -13.32
CA GLN A 128 22.15 -20.44 -12.87
C GLN A 128 22.14 -20.61 -11.35
N LEU A 129 21.75 -19.57 -10.58
CA LEU A 129 21.66 -19.62 -9.13
C LEU A 129 20.59 -20.63 -8.66
N VAL A 130 19.42 -20.63 -9.27
CA VAL A 130 18.34 -21.60 -8.96
C VAL A 130 18.80 -23.04 -9.27
N LYS A 131 19.53 -23.24 -10.36
CA LYS A 131 20.07 -24.57 -10.70
C LYS A 131 21.17 -25.02 -9.74
N ALA A 132 22.03 -24.09 -9.32
CA ALA A 132 23.14 -24.40 -8.40
C ALA A 132 22.64 -24.63 -6.96
N PHE A 133 21.57 -23.96 -6.57
CA PHE A 133 21.02 -23.99 -5.22
C PHE A 133 19.50 -24.21 -5.25
N PRO A 134 19.03 -25.43 -5.46
CA PRO A 134 17.59 -25.73 -5.61
C PRO A 134 16.76 -25.49 -4.35
N THR A 135 17.39 -25.29 -3.21
CA THR A 135 16.73 -24.95 -1.92
C THR A 135 16.45 -23.47 -1.74
N ILE A 136 16.96 -22.62 -2.65
CA ILE A 136 16.73 -21.16 -2.58
C ILE A 136 15.46 -20.81 -3.35
N SER A 137 14.59 -20.03 -2.69
CA SER A 137 13.42 -19.42 -3.32
C SER A 137 13.76 -18.03 -3.83
N PHE A 138 13.55 -17.79 -5.11
CA PHE A 138 13.73 -16.49 -5.75
C PHE A 138 12.38 -15.78 -5.90
N ILE A 139 12.29 -14.56 -5.40
CA ILE A 139 11.15 -13.68 -5.61
C ILE A 139 11.61 -12.53 -6.50
N SER A 140 11.09 -12.47 -7.73
CA SER A 140 11.38 -11.38 -8.66
C SER A 140 10.41 -10.22 -8.43
N LEU A 141 10.90 -9.10 -7.89
CA LEU A 141 10.12 -7.88 -7.72
C LEU A 141 9.68 -7.28 -9.06
N ASP A 142 10.51 -7.37 -10.10
CA ASP A 142 10.15 -6.93 -11.45
C ASP A 142 8.90 -7.63 -11.98
N ALA A 143 8.76 -8.94 -11.73
CA ALA A 143 7.60 -9.71 -12.15
C ALA A 143 6.34 -9.27 -11.41
N ILE A 144 6.42 -9.03 -10.11
CA ILE A 144 5.31 -8.54 -9.30
C ILE A 144 4.90 -7.13 -9.75
N ILE A 145 5.85 -6.23 -9.93
CA ILE A 145 5.58 -4.86 -10.39
C ILE A 145 4.92 -4.86 -11.77
N SER A 146 5.41 -5.68 -12.70
CA SER A 146 4.83 -5.77 -14.05
C SER A 146 3.40 -6.31 -14.03
N GLU A 147 3.10 -7.28 -13.16
CA GLU A 147 1.74 -7.81 -12.99
C GLU A 147 0.79 -6.74 -12.43
N VAL A 148 1.21 -6.00 -11.40
CA VAL A 148 0.44 -4.88 -10.83
C VAL A 148 0.19 -3.80 -11.88
N GLN A 149 1.19 -3.42 -12.66
CA GLN A 149 1.04 -2.46 -13.75
C GLN A 149 0.06 -2.94 -14.82
N SER A 150 0.08 -4.23 -15.16
CA SER A 150 -0.87 -4.84 -16.09
C SER A 150 -2.31 -4.74 -15.57
N ILE A 151 -2.53 -5.01 -14.28
CA ILE A 151 -3.85 -4.87 -13.64
C ILE A 151 -4.32 -3.42 -13.68
N ILE A 152 -3.46 -2.48 -13.29
CA ILE A 152 -3.78 -1.04 -13.33
C ILE A 152 -4.14 -0.58 -14.74
N SER A 153 -3.40 -1.04 -15.75
CA SER A 153 -3.69 -0.72 -17.15
C SER A 153 -5.08 -1.22 -17.58
N LYS A 154 -5.41 -2.48 -17.28
CA LYS A 154 -6.73 -3.07 -17.59
C LYS A 154 -7.87 -2.31 -16.91
N VAL A 155 -7.71 -1.95 -15.64
CA VAL A 155 -8.68 -1.13 -14.89
C VAL A 155 -8.85 0.24 -15.53
N SER A 156 -7.74 0.88 -15.92
CA SER A 156 -7.76 2.18 -16.61
C SER A 156 -8.47 2.14 -17.95
N GLU A 157 -8.31 1.06 -18.73
CA GLU A 157 -9.00 0.88 -19.99
C GLU A 157 -10.53 0.71 -19.78
N ALA A 158 -10.92 -0.08 -18.78
CA ALA A 158 -12.34 -0.23 -18.43
C ALA A 158 -12.97 1.09 -17.99
N LEU A 159 -12.26 1.89 -17.18
CA LEU A 159 -12.72 3.22 -16.76
C LEU A 159 -12.87 4.17 -17.96
N LYS A 160 -11.90 4.18 -18.88
CA LYS A 160 -12.00 5.00 -20.11
C LYS A 160 -13.22 4.64 -20.94
N LEU A 161 -13.53 3.36 -21.04
CA LEU A 161 -14.72 2.89 -21.78
C LEU A 161 -16.01 3.38 -21.11
N ILE A 162 -16.14 3.25 -19.79
CA ILE A 162 -17.30 3.74 -19.03
C ILE A 162 -17.45 5.26 -19.18
N LEU A 163 -16.34 6.02 -19.03
CA LEU A 163 -16.36 7.46 -19.23
C LEU A 163 -16.75 7.86 -20.64
N GLY A 164 -16.27 7.14 -21.64
CA GLY A 164 -16.67 7.34 -23.04
C GLY A 164 -18.16 7.13 -23.26
N LEU A 165 -18.71 6.05 -22.73
CA LEU A 165 -20.15 5.76 -22.82
C LEU A 165 -21.00 6.82 -22.10
N THR A 166 -20.59 7.27 -20.92
CA THR A 166 -21.29 8.34 -20.18
C THR A 166 -21.25 9.66 -20.93
N LEU A 167 -20.15 9.98 -21.60
CA LEU A 167 -20.02 11.19 -22.40
C LEU A 167 -20.96 11.14 -23.60
N ILE A 168 -21.02 9.99 -24.30
CA ILE A 168 -21.95 9.78 -25.42
C ILE A 168 -23.41 9.88 -24.94
N ALA A 169 -23.76 9.24 -23.82
CA ALA A 169 -25.10 9.33 -23.26
C ALA A 169 -25.48 10.78 -22.87
N GLY A 170 -24.55 11.53 -22.30
CA GLY A 170 -24.73 12.96 -21.99
C GLY A 170 -24.97 13.80 -23.24
N LEU A 171 -24.26 13.52 -24.32
CA LEU A 171 -24.44 14.19 -25.60
C LEU A 171 -25.85 13.90 -26.20
N PHE A 172 -26.29 12.64 -26.15
CA PHE A 172 -27.65 12.29 -26.57
C PHE A 172 -28.73 12.97 -25.76
N LEU A 173 -28.56 13.04 -24.43
CA LEU A 173 -29.48 13.77 -23.55
C LEU A 173 -29.53 15.26 -23.91
N MET A 174 -28.38 15.88 -24.14
CA MET A 174 -28.30 17.28 -24.59
C MET A 174 -29.05 17.50 -25.89
N LEU A 175 -28.84 16.65 -26.89
CA LEU A 175 -29.54 16.73 -28.18
C LEU A 175 -31.05 16.54 -28.01
N ALA A 176 -31.50 15.59 -27.17
CA ALA A 176 -32.92 15.36 -26.90
C ALA A 176 -33.55 16.60 -26.23
N THR A 177 -32.86 17.23 -25.27
CA THR A 177 -33.34 18.45 -24.60
C THR A 177 -33.47 19.62 -25.57
N ILE A 178 -32.50 19.76 -26.48
CA ILE A 178 -32.56 20.80 -27.54
C ILE A 178 -33.78 20.56 -28.45
N GLN A 179 -34.01 19.31 -28.89
CA GLN A 179 -35.15 18.98 -29.76
C GLN A 179 -36.49 19.27 -29.06
N GLU A 180 -36.62 18.91 -27.79
CA GLU A 180 -37.83 19.19 -27.01
C GLU A 180 -38.07 20.70 -26.84
N SER A 181 -37.00 21.47 -26.59
CA SER A 181 -37.08 22.93 -26.55
C SER A 181 -37.57 23.52 -27.88
N PHE A 182 -37.11 23.02 -29.01
CA PHE A 182 -37.59 23.49 -30.32
C PHE A 182 -39.08 23.19 -30.52
N LYS A 183 -39.55 22.00 -30.20
CA LYS A 183 -40.98 21.61 -30.30
C LYS A 183 -41.88 22.45 -29.39
N GLN A 184 -41.44 22.73 -28.18
CA GLN A 184 -42.20 23.61 -27.26
C GLN A 184 -42.33 25.03 -27.82
N ARG A 185 -41.24 25.57 -28.41
CA ARG A 185 -41.26 26.89 -29.05
C ARG A 185 -42.13 26.94 -30.29
N GLU A 186 -42.16 25.90 -31.12
CA GLU A 186 -43.07 25.85 -32.26
C GLU A 186 -44.54 25.88 -31.79
N LYS A 187 -44.91 25.15 -30.72
CA LYS A 187 -46.23 25.19 -30.13
C LYS A 187 -46.58 26.59 -29.57
N GLN A 188 -45.67 27.21 -28.84
CA GLN A 188 -45.87 28.56 -28.30
C GLN A 188 -46.02 29.60 -29.42
N ASN A 189 -45.18 29.52 -30.44
CA ASN A 189 -45.26 30.40 -31.60
C ASN A 189 -46.58 30.21 -32.39
N ALA A 190 -47.07 28.98 -32.52
CA ALA A 190 -48.36 28.69 -33.13
C ALA A 190 -49.51 29.31 -32.38
N ILE A 191 -49.50 29.23 -31.03
CA ILE A 191 -50.51 29.84 -30.15
C ILE A 191 -50.47 31.37 -30.23
N LEU A 192 -49.27 31.99 -30.18
CA LEU A 192 -49.11 33.43 -30.27
C LEU A 192 -49.54 33.95 -31.64
N LYS A 193 -49.32 33.19 -32.71
CA LYS A 193 -49.79 33.51 -34.06
C LYS A 193 -51.32 33.48 -34.18
N THR A 194 -52.00 32.58 -33.53
CA THR A 194 -53.49 32.52 -33.48
C THR A 194 -54.08 33.69 -32.69
N LEU A 195 -53.35 34.25 -31.71
CA LEU A 195 -53.71 35.44 -30.94
C LEU A 195 -53.40 36.78 -31.65
N GLY A 196 -52.91 36.74 -32.90
CA GLY A 196 -52.73 37.93 -33.72
C GLY A 196 -51.43 38.73 -33.50
N LEU A 197 -50.39 38.12 -32.84
CA LEU A 197 -49.10 38.80 -32.66
C LEU A 197 -48.32 38.83 -33.98
N ASP A 198 -47.74 40.00 -34.26
CA ASP A 198 -46.94 40.27 -35.46
C ASP A 198 -45.56 39.56 -35.37
N LYS A 199 -45.08 39.10 -36.51
CA LYS A 199 -43.86 38.32 -36.68
C LYS A 199 -42.61 39.04 -36.14
N LYS A 200 -42.57 40.39 -36.20
CA LYS A 200 -41.45 41.22 -35.66
C LYS A 200 -41.40 41.20 -34.15
N THR A 201 -42.54 41.22 -33.46
CA THR A 201 -42.64 41.17 -32.02
C THR A 201 -42.26 39.81 -31.46
N MET A 202 -42.60 38.73 -32.17
CA MET A 202 -42.16 37.36 -31.84
C MET A 202 -40.65 37.21 -31.92
N GLN A 203 -40.02 37.68 -32.96
CA GLN A 203 -38.53 37.59 -33.12
C GLN A 203 -37.81 38.39 -32.03
N ARG A 204 -38.32 39.57 -31.66
CA ARG A 204 -37.71 40.40 -30.62
C ARG A 204 -37.83 39.75 -29.22
N ASN A 205 -38.92 39.11 -28.89
CA ASN A 205 -39.09 38.41 -27.65
C ASN A 205 -38.18 37.18 -27.55
N THR A 206 -38.01 36.45 -28.64
CA THR A 206 -37.10 35.30 -28.68
C THR A 206 -35.65 35.74 -28.48
N PHE A 207 -35.23 36.91 -29.01
CA PHE A 207 -33.87 37.41 -28.87
C PHE A 207 -33.58 37.91 -27.44
N LEU A 208 -34.58 38.50 -26.76
CA LEU A 208 -34.47 38.96 -25.35
C LEU A 208 -34.39 37.86 -24.34
N GLU A 209 -34.86 36.68 -24.69
CA GLU A 209 -34.80 35.48 -23.81
C GLU A 209 -33.44 34.76 -23.79
N TYR A 210 -32.59 35.13 -24.77
CA TYR A 210 -31.22 34.57 -24.91
C TYR A 210 -30.12 35.51 -24.40
N LEU A 211 -30.43 36.64 -23.82
CA LEU A 211 -29.51 37.60 -23.20
C LEU A 211 -29.63 37.54 -21.68
#